data_32eab2981f9ebb5b143df3bf5f4792a4
#
_entry.id   32eab2981f9ebb5b143df3bf5f4792a4
#
_cell.length_a   1.000
_cell.length_b   1.000
_cell.length_c   1.000
_cell.angle_alpha   90.00
_cell.angle_beta   90.00
_cell.angle_gamma   90.00
#
_symmetry.space_group_name_H-M   'P 1'
#
loop_
_entity.id
_entity.type
_entity.pdbx_description
1 polymer ?
#
loop_
_entity_poly.entity_id
_entity_poly.type
_entity_poly.pdbx_seq_one_letter_code
_entity_poly.pdbx_strand_id
1 'polypeptide(L)'
;MNEIVEETVFIPQVSNRNQIHRQSHNNQHLKEFILWFLLLICLLLLAGPFAHHLSYSVPTVKTRTIPRHVFSEERALDYLINLTQYGSRISNTRGNFDARDYLISQIKRICSMNKRDIQCELDLQNFTDSQHNQLQNILVRVSNSINKSQNISTLMLSAHYDSVEFSPRAGDDGSGVVIILELLSNLINDLTINFSNVHLIILFTNAEETRLEGSKAFITNHRWRFNVRHFLNVDSSNCNEVANLLRTTSSQVFVFQSN
;
A
#
# COMPACT_ATOMS: atom_id res chain seq x y z
N MET A 1 -86.00 4.71 -69.28
CA MET A 1 -85.61 5.89 -68.51
C MET A 1 -85.05 5.36 -67.18
N ASN A 2 -83.80 5.06 -67.16
CA ASN A 2 -83.11 4.51 -65.98
C ASN A 2 -82.16 5.59 -65.43
N GLU A 3 -82.48 6.11 -64.25
CA GLU A 3 -81.61 6.98 -63.49
C GLU A 3 -80.52 6.16 -62.86
N ILE A 4 -79.28 6.53 -63.14
CA ILE A 4 -78.10 5.99 -62.47
C ILE A 4 -77.82 6.92 -61.26
N VAL A 5 -78.00 6.36 -60.05
CA VAL A 5 -77.62 7.04 -58.83
C VAL A 5 -76.09 6.75 -58.57
N GLU A 6 -75.25 7.78 -58.63
CA GLU A 6 -73.87 7.71 -58.25
C GLU A 6 -73.77 7.75 -56.71
N GLU A 7 -73.31 6.64 -56.09
CA GLU A 7 -72.98 6.56 -54.66
C GLU A 7 -71.57 7.09 -54.44
N THR A 8 -71.48 8.30 -53.91
CA THR A 8 -70.18 8.87 -53.46
C THR A 8 -69.73 8.19 -52.18
N VAL A 9 -68.75 7.33 -52.34
CA VAL A 9 -68.08 6.70 -51.19
C VAL A 9 -67.25 7.74 -50.41
N PHE A 10 -67.67 8.06 -49.19
CA PHE A 10 -66.97 8.93 -48.24
C PHE A 10 -65.85 8.12 -47.56
N ILE A 11 -64.57 8.33 -47.94
CA ILE A 11 -63.43 7.74 -47.30
C ILE A 11 -63.02 8.64 -46.16
N PRO A 12 -63.01 8.18 -44.88
CA PRO A 12 -62.70 9.04 -43.79
C PRO A 12 -61.16 9.32 -43.74
N GLN A 13 -60.78 10.57 -43.82
CA GLN A 13 -59.36 11.06 -43.67
C GLN A 13 -58.81 11.00 -42.23
N VAL A 14 -59.24 10.04 -41.40
CA VAL A 14 -58.87 9.93 -40.03
C VAL A 14 -57.48 9.22 -39.82
N SER A 15 -57.02 8.47 -40.84
CA SER A 15 -55.79 7.65 -40.72
C SER A 15 -54.49 8.48 -40.69
N ASN A 16 -54.44 9.62 -41.32
CA ASN A 16 -53.21 10.35 -41.56
C ASN A 16 -52.76 11.20 -40.35
N ARG A 17 -53.67 11.74 -39.55
CA ARG A 17 -53.33 12.53 -38.34
C ARG A 17 -52.72 11.70 -37.24
N ASN A 18 -53.17 10.47 -37.00
CA ASN A 18 -52.66 9.59 -35.97
C ASN A 18 -51.26 9.03 -36.30
N GLN A 19 -50.97 8.86 -37.61
CA GLN A 19 -49.63 8.43 -38.06
C GLN A 19 -48.60 9.57 -37.88
N ILE A 20 -48.98 10.83 -38.20
CA ILE A 20 -48.10 11.98 -38.05
C ILE A 20 -47.82 12.26 -36.56
N HIS A 21 -48.79 12.10 -35.66
CA HIS A 21 -48.59 12.24 -34.20
C HIS A 21 -47.73 11.13 -33.64
N ARG A 22 -47.87 9.88 -34.05
CA ARG A 22 -46.99 8.76 -33.65
C ARG A 22 -45.57 8.96 -34.14
N GLN A 23 -45.38 9.42 -35.36
CA GLN A 23 -44.08 9.65 -35.95
C GLN A 23 -43.36 10.83 -35.28
N SER A 24 -44.08 11.88 -34.90
CA SER A 24 -43.55 13.01 -34.11
C SER A 24 -43.11 12.58 -32.70
N HIS A 25 -43.91 11.75 -32.02
CA HIS A 25 -43.62 11.26 -30.68
C HIS A 25 -42.40 10.31 -30.68
N ASN A 26 -42.32 9.40 -31.66
CA ASN A 26 -41.16 8.53 -31.83
C ASN A 26 -39.87 9.30 -32.15
N ASN A 27 -39.95 10.37 -32.94
CA ASN A 27 -38.78 11.20 -33.23
C ASN A 27 -38.33 12.00 -32.01
N GLN A 28 -39.23 12.36 -31.11
CA GLN A 28 -38.90 13.05 -29.87
C GLN A 28 -38.16 12.11 -28.89
N HIS A 29 -38.66 10.90 -28.69
CA HIS A 29 -38.00 9.89 -27.90
C HIS A 29 -36.60 9.50 -28.44
N LEU A 30 -36.49 9.40 -29.76
CA LEU A 30 -35.20 9.13 -30.40
C LEU A 30 -34.20 10.27 -30.15
N LYS A 31 -34.62 11.53 -30.22
CA LYS A 31 -33.77 12.68 -29.92
C LYS A 31 -33.36 12.71 -28.47
N GLU A 32 -34.27 12.43 -27.54
CA GLU A 32 -33.96 12.31 -26.09
C GLU A 32 -32.97 11.17 -25.85
N PHE A 33 -33.17 9.99 -26.45
CA PHE A 33 -32.23 8.86 -26.33
C PHE A 33 -30.85 9.21 -26.86
N ILE A 34 -30.76 9.85 -28.04
CA ILE A 34 -29.48 10.29 -28.61
C ILE A 34 -28.79 11.30 -27.68
N LEU A 35 -29.53 12.25 -27.10
CA LEU A 35 -29.00 13.24 -26.17
C LEU A 35 -28.41 12.56 -24.94
N TRP A 36 -29.15 11.65 -24.30
CA TRP A 36 -28.67 10.91 -23.12
C TRP A 36 -27.48 10.02 -23.46
N PHE A 37 -27.46 9.40 -24.63
CA PHE A 37 -26.34 8.58 -25.09
C PHE A 37 -25.08 9.42 -25.32
N LEU A 38 -25.22 10.59 -25.94
CA LEU A 38 -24.10 11.53 -26.11
C LEU A 38 -23.60 12.07 -24.77
N LEU A 39 -24.49 12.34 -23.84
CA LEU A 39 -24.14 12.79 -22.49
C LEU A 39 -23.39 11.70 -21.73
N LEU A 40 -23.81 10.45 -21.84
CA LEU A 40 -23.10 9.30 -21.27
C LEU A 40 -21.70 9.14 -21.87
N ILE A 41 -21.58 9.23 -23.20
CA ILE A 41 -20.26 9.18 -23.86
C ILE A 41 -19.37 10.32 -23.38
N CYS A 42 -19.89 11.54 -23.30
CA CYS A 42 -19.15 12.69 -22.81
C CYS A 42 -18.69 12.48 -21.37
N LEU A 43 -19.55 11.95 -20.51
CA LEU A 43 -19.22 11.62 -19.13
C LEU A 43 -18.08 10.58 -19.06
N LEU A 44 -18.13 9.53 -19.86
CA LEU A 44 -17.08 8.49 -19.90
C LEU A 44 -15.77 9.05 -20.43
N LEU A 45 -15.81 9.91 -21.47
CA LEU A 45 -14.63 10.54 -22.04
C LEU A 45 -13.96 11.54 -21.07
N LEU A 46 -14.72 12.14 -20.16
CA LEU A 46 -14.19 13.04 -19.13
C LEU A 46 -13.77 12.27 -17.88
N ALA A 47 -14.56 11.30 -17.45
CA ALA A 47 -14.29 10.52 -16.24
C ALA A 47 -13.03 9.65 -16.36
N GLY A 48 -12.78 9.07 -17.56
CA GLY A 48 -11.61 8.24 -17.80
C GLY A 48 -10.27 9.01 -17.63
N PRO A 49 -10.04 10.10 -18.37
CA PRO A 49 -8.82 10.93 -18.20
C PRO A 49 -8.71 11.54 -16.80
N PHE A 50 -9.83 11.93 -16.18
CA PHE A 50 -9.85 12.49 -14.83
C PHE A 50 -9.44 11.42 -13.80
N ALA A 51 -10.01 10.21 -13.86
CA ALA A 51 -9.63 9.10 -13.00
C ALA A 51 -8.16 8.70 -13.23
N HIS A 52 -7.72 8.66 -14.49
CA HIS A 52 -6.32 8.42 -14.84
C HIS A 52 -5.41 9.49 -14.22
N HIS A 53 -5.74 10.77 -14.38
CA HIS A 53 -4.95 11.86 -13.79
C HIS A 53 -4.86 11.77 -12.26
N LEU A 54 -5.98 11.46 -11.58
CA LEU A 54 -5.97 11.26 -10.12
C LEU A 54 -5.14 10.04 -9.69
N SER A 55 -5.20 8.95 -10.45
CA SER A 55 -4.49 7.71 -10.12
C SER A 55 -2.98 7.80 -10.38
N TYR A 56 -2.56 8.64 -11.33
CA TYR A 56 -1.15 8.78 -11.73
C TYR A 56 -0.53 10.12 -11.33
N SER A 57 -1.24 10.97 -10.58
CA SER A 57 -0.63 12.18 -10.01
C SER A 57 0.31 11.78 -8.88
N VAL A 58 1.59 11.70 -9.18
CA VAL A 58 2.63 11.43 -8.19
C VAL A 58 2.84 12.69 -7.33
N PRO A 59 2.84 12.58 -5.99
CA PRO A 59 3.20 13.69 -5.13
C PRO A 59 4.59 14.24 -5.44
N THR A 60 4.81 15.53 -5.20
CA THR A 60 6.15 16.12 -5.36
C THR A 60 7.12 15.49 -4.37
N VAL A 61 8.24 14.99 -4.89
CA VAL A 61 9.30 14.36 -4.09
C VAL A 61 9.86 15.35 -3.08
N LYS A 62 9.88 14.97 -1.81
CA LYS A 62 10.48 15.75 -0.74
C LYS A 62 11.97 15.48 -0.65
N THR A 63 12.75 16.56 -0.70
CA THR A 63 14.21 16.49 -0.73
C THR A 63 14.80 16.07 0.62
N ARG A 64 16.08 15.65 0.62
CA ARG A 64 16.81 15.26 1.84
C ARG A 64 17.05 16.41 2.82
N THR A 65 16.90 17.65 2.37
CA THR A 65 17.15 18.87 3.16
C THR A 65 16.01 19.24 4.11
N ILE A 66 14.83 18.67 3.94
CA ILE A 66 13.69 18.89 4.84
C ILE A 66 14.00 18.38 6.25
N PRO A 67 13.33 18.91 7.29
CA PRO A 67 13.55 18.47 8.68
C PRO A 67 13.43 16.96 8.85
N ARG A 68 14.24 16.37 9.74
CA ARG A 68 14.27 14.91 9.93
C ARG A 68 13.00 14.28 10.49
N HIS A 69 12.13 15.06 11.12
CA HIS A 69 10.81 14.58 11.56
C HIS A 69 9.77 14.51 10.42
N VAL A 70 10.13 14.97 9.22
CA VAL A 70 9.28 14.88 8.02
C VAL A 70 9.84 13.82 7.10
N PHE A 71 8.97 12.94 6.59
CA PHE A 71 9.36 11.88 5.65
C PHE A 71 9.96 12.48 4.37
N SER A 72 11.10 11.93 3.91
CA SER A 72 11.77 12.34 2.69
C SER A 72 12.00 11.14 1.78
N GLU A 73 11.42 11.20 0.60
CA GLU A 73 11.61 10.18 -0.44
C GLU A 73 13.07 10.10 -0.88
N GLU A 74 13.79 11.22 -0.95
CA GLU A 74 15.22 11.20 -1.30
C GLU A 74 16.07 10.48 -0.24
N ARG A 75 15.78 10.65 1.06
CA ARG A 75 16.49 9.91 2.10
C ARG A 75 16.15 8.43 2.08
N ALA A 76 14.87 8.09 1.84
CA ALA A 76 14.46 6.70 1.65
C ALA A 76 15.14 6.08 0.43
N LEU A 77 15.26 6.83 -0.68
CA LEU A 77 15.96 6.38 -1.88
C LEU A 77 17.46 6.16 -1.62
N ASP A 78 18.12 7.01 -0.81
CA ASP A 78 19.51 6.80 -0.42
C ASP A 78 19.69 5.46 0.32
N TYR A 79 18.75 5.10 1.23
CA TYR A 79 18.75 3.78 1.87
C TYR A 79 18.54 2.65 0.84
N LEU A 80 17.63 2.83 -0.12
CA LEU A 80 17.32 1.82 -1.13
C LEU A 80 18.52 1.53 -2.03
N ILE A 81 19.19 2.58 -2.53
CA ILE A 81 20.39 2.45 -3.35
C ILE A 81 21.47 1.67 -2.60
N ASN A 82 21.69 1.99 -1.32
CA ASN A 82 22.67 1.29 -0.50
C ASN A 82 22.24 -0.15 -0.16
N LEU A 83 20.96 -0.43 0.02
CA LEU A 83 20.47 -1.80 0.27
C LEU A 83 20.60 -2.67 -0.98
N THR A 84 20.27 -2.14 -2.15
CA THR A 84 20.24 -2.90 -3.40
C THR A 84 21.62 -3.11 -4.03
N GLN A 85 22.66 -2.39 -3.59
CA GLN A 85 24.04 -2.60 -4.08
C GLN A 85 24.59 -4.01 -3.79
N TYR A 86 24.01 -4.71 -2.82
CA TYR A 86 24.40 -6.09 -2.48
C TYR A 86 23.82 -7.15 -3.44
N GLY A 87 23.08 -6.71 -4.47
CA GLY A 87 22.44 -7.59 -5.45
C GLY A 87 21.27 -8.37 -4.85
N SER A 88 21.11 -9.63 -5.28
CA SER A 88 20.08 -10.51 -4.73
C SER A 88 20.35 -10.82 -3.26
N ARG A 89 19.31 -10.68 -2.44
CA ARG A 89 19.37 -10.88 -0.99
C ARG A 89 18.71 -12.20 -0.58
N ILE A 90 18.91 -13.24 -1.40
CA ILE A 90 18.36 -14.58 -1.13
C ILE A 90 18.81 -15.04 0.24
N SER A 91 17.86 -15.55 1.03
CA SER A 91 18.13 -16.09 2.36
C SER A 91 19.34 -17.02 2.38
N ASN A 92 20.16 -16.91 3.42
CA ASN A 92 21.40 -17.68 3.60
C ASN A 92 22.47 -17.44 2.52
N THR A 93 22.47 -16.30 1.84
CA THR A 93 23.55 -15.91 0.91
C THR A 93 24.37 -14.74 1.44
N ARG A 94 25.53 -14.50 0.84
CA ARG A 94 26.38 -13.35 1.20
C ARG A 94 25.64 -12.03 1.07
N GLY A 95 24.88 -11.82 -0.03
CA GLY A 95 24.08 -10.61 -0.23
C GLY A 95 23.04 -10.37 0.88
N ASN A 96 22.42 -11.46 1.39
CA ASN A 96 21.47 -11.39 2.50
C ASN A 96 22.18 -10.99 3.82
N PHE A 97 23.35 -11.56 4.10
CA PHE A 97 24.10 -11.22 5.30
C PHE A 97 24.63 -9.77 5.25
N ASP A 98 25.13 -9.33 4.11
CA ASP A 98 25.61 -7.95 3.93
C ASP A 98 24.46 -6.93 4.05
N ALA A 99 23.27 -7.23 3.49
CA ALA A 99 22.06 -6.42 3.66
C ALA A 99 21.61 -6.36 5.12
N ARG A 100 21.61 -7.48 5.83
CA ARG A 100 21.33 -7.55 7.27
C ARG A 100 22.27 -6.63 8.07
N ASP A 101 23.57 -6.74 7.83
CA ASP A 101 24.58 -5.97 8.56
C ASP A 101 24.47 -4.47 8.24
N TYR A 102 24.16 -4.12 7.00
CA TYR A 102 23.81 -2.76 6.60
C TYR A 102 22.60 -2.24 7.39
N LEU A 103 21.48 -2.99 7.42
CA LEU A 103 20.28 -2.58 8.15
C LEU A 103 20.55 -2.37 9.63
N ILE A 104 21.27 -3.30 10.28
CA ILE A 104 21.67 -3.19 11.68
C ILE A 104 22.49 -1.92 11.90
N SER A 105 23.42 -1.59 11.00
CA SER A 105 24.24 -0.38 11.08
C SER A 105 23.38 0.89 10.99
N GLN A 106 22.41 0.94 10.05
CA GLN A 106 21.53 2.08 9.89
C GLN A 106 20.61 2.26 11.10
N ILE A 107 20.03 1.19 11.62
CA ILE A 107 19.19 1.21 12.83
C ILE A 107 20.00 1.75 14.01
N LYS A 108 21.20 1.24 14.26
CA LYS A 108 22.07 1.74 15.32
C LYS A 108 22.39 3.23 15.16
N ARG A 109 22.68 3.66 13.93
CA ARG A 109 22.92 5.08 13.62
C ARG A 109 21.69 5.95 13.89
N ILE A 110 20.49 5.51 13.48
CA ILE A 110 19.25 6.24 13.71
C ILE A 110 18.96 6.32 15.20
N CYS A 111 19.06 5.21 15.93
CA CYS A 111 18.84 5.16 17.38
C CYS A 111 19.85 6.02 18.16
N SER A 112 21.10 6.13 17.70
CA SER A 112 22.11 6.99 18.35
C SER A 112 21.86 8.49 18.18
N MET A 113 21.05 8.90 17.19
CA MET A 113 20.64 10.30 17.00
C MET A 113 19.55 10.74 17.99
N ASN A 114 19.02 9.82 18.76
CA ASN A 114 17.97 10.08 19.72
C ASN A 114 18.47 11.07 20.82
N LYS A 115 17.74 12.19 20.94
CA LYS A 115 17.98 13.24 21.95
C LYS A 115 16.91 13.28 23.03
N ARG A 116 16.07 12.26 23.12
CA ARG A 116 14.87 12.20 23.97
C ARG A 116 14.99 11.03 24.95
N ASP A 117 14.09 10.99 25.93
CA ASP A 117 13.91 9.85 26.84
C ASP A 117 13.19 8.67 26.14
N ILE A 118 13.56 8.40 24.90
CA ILE A 118 13.08 7.27 24.12
C ILE A 118 14.12 6.16 24.19
N GLN A 119 13.68 4.98 24.57
CA GLN A 119 14.47 3.77 24.50
C GLN A 119 14.31 3.15 23.11
N CYS A 120 15.43 2.92 22.44
CA CYS A 120 15.50 2.22 21.17
C CYS A 120 16.28 0.91 21.40
N GLU A 121 15.55 -0.19 21.49
CA GLU A 121 16.13 -1.51 21.77
C GLU A 121 16.19 -2.32 20.48
N LEU A 122 17.40 -2.70 20.07
CA LEU A 122 17.67 -3.60 18.96
C LEU A 122 17.75 -5.03 19.46
N ASP A 123 17.02 -5.95 18.83
CA ASP A 123 17.07 -7.37 19.10
C ASP A 123 17.25 -8.16 17.80
N LEU A 124 18.01 -9.24 17.84
CA LEU A 124 18.28 -10.12 16.72
C LEU A 124 17.71 -11.50 17.04
N GLN A 125 16.64 -11.87 16.40
CA GLN A 125 16.03 -13.18 16.58
C GLN A 125 16.66 -14.20 15.64
N ASN A 126 17.43 -15.13 16.20
CA ASN A 126 17.92 -16.29 15.47
C ASN A 126 16.81 -17.31 15.29
N PHE A 127 16.71 -17.91 14.11
CA PHE A 127 15.81 -19.00 13.81
C PHE A 127 16.42 -19.94 12.78
N THR A 128 15.89 -21.14 12.70
CA THR A 128 16.26 -22.15 11.69
C THR A 128 15.11 -22.29 10.73
N ASP A 129 15.38 -22.16 9.42
CA ASP A 129 14.37 -22.36 8.39
C ASP A 129 14.12 -23.86 8.11
N SER A 130 13.19 -24.15 7.21
CA SER A 130 12.85 -25.52 6.81
C SER A 130 13.98 -26.28 6.09
N GLN A 131 15.00 -25.57 5.64
CA GLN A 131 16.21 -26.12 5.01
C GLN A 131 17.38 -26.27 5.99
N HIS A 132 17.16 -26.02 7.29
CA HIS A 132 18.16 -26.03 8.36
C HIS A 132 19.20 -24.90 8.29
N ASN A 133 18.92 -23.83 7.54
CA ASN A 133 19.77 -22.65 7.53
C ASN A 133 19.54 -21.81 8.80
N GLN A 134 20.63 -21.23 9.33
CA GLN A 134 20.57 -20.32 10.46
C GLN A 134 20.36 -18.89 9.95
N LEU A 135 19.20 -18.34 10.23
CA LEU A 135 18.77 -17.04 9.75
C LEU A 135 18.45 -16.10 10.92
N GLN A 136 18.29 -14.82 10.62
CA GLN A 136 17.97 -13.81 11.64
C GLN A 136 16.84 -12.90 11.15
N ASN A 137 15.91 -12.59 12.05
CA ASN A 137 15.09 -11.40 11.96
C ASN A 137 15.75 -10.24 12.70
N ILE A 138 15.52 -9.02 12.26
CA ILE A 138 15.98 -7.80 12.91
C ILE A 138 14.78 -7.11 13.52
N LEU A 139 14.84 -6.83 14.83
CA LEU A 139 13.75 -6.19 15.53
C LEU A 139 14.22 -4.90 16.22
N VAL A 140 13.37 -3.90 16.19
CA VAL A 140 13.59 -2.66 16.94
C VAL A 140 12.36 -2.35 17.75
N ARG A 141 12.52 -2.12 19.05
CA ARG A 141 11.46 -1.61 19.90
C ARG A 141 11.74 -0.18 20.29
N VAL A 142 10.77 0.70 20.00
CA VAL A 142 10.79 2.09 20.41
C VAL A 142 9.76 2.28 21.51
N SER A 143 10.20 2.79 22.66
CA SER A 143 9.36 2.95 23.85
C SER A 143 9.82 4.16 24.68
N ASN A 144 8.97 4.63 25.59
CA ASN A 144 9.39 5.60 26.58
C ASN A 144 10.20 4.89 27.69
N SER A 145 11.35 5.44 28.06
CA SER A 145 12.23 4.90 29.09
C SER A 145 11.61 4.91 30.51
N ILE A 146 10.64 5.80 30.73
CA ILE A 146 10.06 6.06 32.07
C ILE A 146 8.88 5.11 32.36
N ASN A 147 8.19 4.61 31.34
CA ASN A 147 6.94 3.89 31.54
C ASN A 147 7.14 2.37 31.56
N LYS A 148 7.09 1.77 32.77
CA LYS A 148 7.17 0.31 32.99
C LYS A 148 5.80 -0.36 33.10
N SER A 149 4.74 0.25 32.60
CA SER A 149 3.39 -0.34 32.62
C SER A 149 3.35 -1.67 31.89
N GLN A 150 2.71 -2.69 32.46
CA GLN A 150 2.63 -4.03 31.87
C GLN A 150 1.57 -4.15 30.75
N ASN A 151 0.69 -3.15 30.61
CA ASN A 151 -0.45 -3.19 29.66
C ASN A 151 -0.35 -2.14 28.54
N ILE A 152 0.84 -1.95 27.99
CA ILE A 152 1.05 -1.00 26.89
C ILE A 152 0.69 -1.67 25.58
N SER A 153 -0.20 -1.04 24.80
CA SER A 153 -0.51 -1.47 23.43
C SER A 153 0.72 -1.30 22.53
N THR A 154 0.94 -2.26 21.65
CA THR A 154 2.07 -2.22 20.72
C THR A 154 1.55 -2.21 19.29
N LEU A 155 2.00 -1.23 18.52
CA LEU A 155 1.93 -1.22 17.06
C LEU A 155 3.17 -1.92 16.51
N MET A 156 3.00 -2.82 15.55
CA MET A 156 4.11 -3.45 14.83
C MET A 156 4.07 -3.08 13.36
N LEU A 157 5.21 -2.65 12.84
CA LEU A 157 5.47 -2.46 11.41
C LEU A 157 6.41 -3.57 10.94
N SER A 158 6.15 -4.14 9.78
CA SER A 158 6.99 -5.20 9.21
C SER A 158 7.28 -4.96 7.74
N ALA A 159 8.45 -5.41 7.30
CA ALA A 159 8.89 -5.55 5.93
C ALA A 159 9.87 -6.71 5.85
N HIS A 160 10.08 -7.30 4.65
CA HIS A 160 11.10 -8.34 4.52
C HIS A 160 12.34 -7.84 3.80
N TYR A 161 13.52 -8.27 4.26
CA TYR A 161 14.77 -7.82 3.67
C TYR A 161 15.45 -8.85 2.77
N ASP A 162 14.95 -10.07 2.72
CA ASP A 162 15.34 -11.06 1.72
C ASP A 162 14.73 -10.75 0.34
N SER A 163 15.14 -11.46 -0.67
CA SER A 163 14.63 -11.32 -2.04
C SER A 163 14.77 -12.63 -2.79
N VAL A 164 14.05 -12.75 -3.91
CA VAL A 164 14.25 -13.88 -4.83
C VAL A 164 15.54 -13.74 -5.65
N GLU A 165 15.87 -14.81 -6.38
CA GLU A 165 17.03 -14.90 -7.25
C GLU A 165 16.97 -13.91 -8.44
N PHE A 166 18.14 -13.52 -8.93
CA PHE A 166 18.35 -12.69 -10.13
C PHE A 166 17.84 -11.24 -10.08
N SER A 167 17.43 -10.75 -8.92
CA SER A 167 16.99 -9.35 -8.80
C SER A 167 17.45 -8.72 -7.49
N PRO A 168 17.93 -7.47 -7.51
CA PRO A 168 18.15 -6.70 -6.29
C PRO A 168 16.83 -6.32 -5.59
N ARG A 169 15.67 -6.60 -6.21
CA ARG A 169 14.31 -6.40 -5.69
C ARG A 169 14.16 -5.10 -4.91
N ALA A 170 14.28 -3.98 -5.64
CA ALA A 170 14.08 -2.66 -5.06
C ALA A 170 12.63 -2.44 -4.61
N GLY A 171 11.65 -2.97 -5.39
CA GLY A 171 10.24 -2.95 -5.03
C GLY A 171 9.95 -3.92 -3.90
N ASP A 172 10.09 -5.19 -4.17
CA ASP A 172 9.72 -6.31 -3.32
C ASP A 172 10.95 -6.89 -2.58
N ASP A 173 11.18 -6.64 -1.29
CA ASP A 173 10.50 -5.60 -0.52
C ASP A 173 11.51 -4.56 -0.02
N GLY A 174 12.48 -4.20 -0.89
CA GLY A 174 13.44 -3.13 -0.56
C GLY A 174 12.75 -1.80 -0.25
N SER A 175 11.63 -1.51 -0.95
CA SER A 175 10.87 -0.27 -0.72
C SER A 175 10.22 -0.24 0.66
N GLY A 176 9.58 -1.30 1.11
CA GLY A 176 9.00 -1.40 2.44
C GLY A 176 10.06 -1.24 3.54
N VAL A 177 11.19 -1.92 3.37
CA VAL A 177 12.33 -1.80 4.31
C VAL A 177 12.78 -0.35 4.47
N VAL A 178 13.00 0.39 3.37
CA VAL A 178 13.53 1.76 3.46
C VAL A 178 12.50 2.78 3.89
N ILE A 179 11.22 2.55 3.57
CA ILE A 179 10.11 3.36 4.11
C ILE A 179 10.09 3.24 5.63
N ILE A 180 10.20 2.04 6.17
CA ILE A 180 10.22 1.82 7.63
C ILE A 180 11.48 2.42 8.26
N LEU A 181 12.65 2.34 7.62
CA LEU A 181 13.87 2.99 8.11
C LEU A 181 13.74 4.51 8.18
N GLU A 182 13.21 5.13 7.12
CA GLU A 182 12.99 6.57 7.11
C GLU A 182 11.93 6.97 8.14
N LEU A 183 10.85 6.19 8.27
CA LEU A 183 9.82 6.41 9.29
C LEU A 183 10.40 6.31 10.71
N LEU A 184 11.26 5.33 11.00
CA LEU A 184 11.96 5.23 12.27
C LEU A 184 12.80 6.48 12.55
N SER A 185 13.51 6.98 11.54
CA SER A 185 14.29 8.23 11.66
C SER A 185 13.37 9.42 11.95
N ASN A 186 12.21 9.52 11.30
CA ASN A 186 11.27 10.60 11.53
C ASN A 186 10.72 10.54 12.97
N LEU A 187 10.26 9.37 13.42
CA LEU A 187 9.67 9.18 14.74
C LEU A 187 10.63 9.51 15.87
N ILE A 188 11.91 9.14 15.73
CA ILE A 188 12.94 9.46 16.73
C ILE A 188 13.26 10.96 16.78
N ASN A 189 13.15 11.66 15.65
CA ASN A 189 13.43 13.09 15.56
C ASN A 189 12.19 13.99 15.75
N ASP A 190 10.99 13.41 15.82
CA ASP A 190 9.76 14.17 16.04
C ASP A 190 9.51 14.37 17.54
N LEU A 191 9.66 15.61 17.99
CA LEU A 191 9.47 16.00 19.39
C LEU A 191 7.99 15.99 19.83
N THR A 192 7.05 15.92 18.91
CA THR A 192 5.60 15.95 19.21
C THR A 192 5.07 14.56 19.55
N ILE A 193 5.71 13.50 19.06
CA ILE A 193 5.26 12.12 19.28
C ILE A 193 5.61 11.68 20.71
N ASN A 194 4.62 11.10 21.38
CA ASN A 194 4.76 10.60 22.75
C ASN A 194 4.54 9.07 22.77
N PHE A 195 5.53 8.35 23.26
CA PHE A 195 5.50 6.88 23.42
C PHE A 195 5.02 6.43 24.80
N SER A 196 4.38 7.31 25.61
CA SER A 196 4.01 6.97 26.98
C SER A 196 3.01 5.80 27.09
N ASN A 197 2.12 5.64 26.12
CA ASN A 197 1.06 4.64 26.16
C ASN A 197 1.10 3.63 25.01
N VAL A 198 2.08 3.75 24.11
CA VAL A 198 2.23 2.89 22.95
C VAL A 198 3.69 2.53 22.76
N HIS A 199 3.98 1.27 22.54
CA HIS A 199 5.25 0.83 22.00
C HIS A 199 5.16 0.66 20.47
N LEU A 200 6.25 0.96 19.78
CA LEU A 200 6.42 0.60 18.39
C LEU A 200 7.40 -0.55 18.29
N ILE A 201 7.05 -1.62 17.59
CA ILE A 201 7.98 -2.67 17.17
C ILE A 201 8.15 -2.55 15.65
N ILE A 202 9.38 -2.56 15.19
CA ILE A 202 9.72 -2.73 13.79
C ILE A 202 10.31 -4.13 13.65
N LEU A 203 9.82 -4.88 12.67
CA LEU A 203 10.27 -6.24 12.37
C LEU A 203 10.70 -6.32 10.91
N PHE A 204 11.98 -6.47 10.67
CA PHE A 204 12.50 -6.84 9.36
C PHE A 204 12.69 -8.36 9.33
N THR A 205 11.83 -9.03 8.56
CA THR A 205 11.84 -10.48 8.44
C THR A 205 12.87 -10.97 7.43
N ASN A 206 13.34 -12.19 7.60
CA ASN A 206 14.11 -12.94 6.63
C ASN A 206 13.34 -14.18 6.19
N ALA A 207 13.64 -14.71 5.01
CA ALA A 207 13.00 -15.89 4.46
C ALA A 207 11.48 -15.75 4.32
N GLU A 208 11.02 -14.56 3.92
CA GLU A 208 9.65 -14.31 3.52
C GLU A 208 9.35 -15.08 2.25
N GLU A 209 10.18 -14.92 1.22
CA GLU A 209 10.10 -15.53 -0.11
C GLU A 209 10.14 -17.07 -0.06
N THR A 210 10.57 -17.64 1.03
CA THR A 210 10.63 -19.08 1.30
C THR A 210 9.57 -19.55 2.30
N ARG A 211 8.35 -19.07 2.22
CA ARG A 211 7.18 -19.47 3.04
C ARG A 211 7.02 -18.73 4.37
N LEU A 212 7.37 -17.46 4.45
CA LEU A 212 7.16 -16.62 5.64
C LEU A 212 7.88 -17.15 6.90
N GLU A 213 9.05 -17.79 6.74
CA GLU A 213 9.72 -18.50 7.84
C GLU A 213 10.11 -17.55 8.98
N GLY A 214 10.58 -16.32 8.66
CA GLY A 214 10.90 -15.31 9.65
C GLY A 214 9.68 -14.82 10.44
N SER A 215 8.57 -14.59 9.77
CA SER A 215 7.32 -14.21 10.40
C SER A 215 6.80 -15.31 11.32
N LYS A 216 6.86 -16.59 10.89
CA LYS A 216 6.52 -17.75 11.73
C LYS A 216 7.41 -17.81 12.97
N ALA A 217 8.72 -17.60 12.81
CA ALA A 217 9.66 -17.60 13.93
C ALA A 217 9.30 -16.52 14.95
N PHE A 218 8.93 -15.31 14.50
CA PHE A 218 8.50 -14.24 15.38
C PHE A 218 7.25 -14.61 16.18
N ILE A 219 6.17 -14.99 15.51
CA ILE A 219 4.88 -15.28 16.19
C ILE A 219 4.94 -16.52 17.08
N THR A 220 5.86 -17.44 16.82
CA THR A 220 6.01 -18.67 17.62
C THR A 220 6.89 -18.43 18.85
N ASN A 221 8.03 -17.76 18.71
CA ASN A 221 9.09 -17.82 19.71
C ASN A 221 9.53 -16.47 20.27
N HIS A 222 9.21 -15.33 19.61
CA HIS A 222 9.75 -14.05 20.07
C HIS A 222 9.02 -13.51 21.30
N ARG A 223 9.79 -12.98 22.27
CA ARG A 223 9.23 -12.47 23.55
C ARG A 223 8.28 -11.27 23.37
N TRP A 224 8.45 -10.45 22.31
CA TRP A 224 7.62 -9.26 22.10
C TRP A 224 6.29 -9.54 21.40
N ARG A 225 6.03 -10.77 20.94
CA ARG A 225 4.81 -11.14 20.22
C ARG A 225 3.50 -10.93 20.99
N PHE A 226 3.57 -11.07 22.32
CA PHE A 226 2.36 -11.10 23.18
C PHE A 226 1.66 -9.75 23.30
N ASN A 227 2.38 -8.64 23.13
CA ASN A 227 1.86 -7.28 23.33
C ASN A 227 1.41 -6.61 22.04
N VAL A 228 1.62 -7.24 20.87
CA VAL A 228 1.20 -6.69 19.57
C VAL A 228 -0.31 -6.64 19.50
N ARG A 229 -0.86 -5.43 19.30
CA ARG A 229 -2.30 -5.19 19.15
C ARG A 229 -2.67 -4.75 17.74
N HIS A 230 -1.76 -4.06 17.07
CA HIS A 230 -1.93 -3.60 15.70
C HIS A 230 -0.70 -4.01 14.90
N PHE A 231 -0.94 -4.49 13.70
CA PHE A 231 0.11 -4.94 12.79
C PHE A 231 -0.09 -4.32 11.41
N LEU A 232 0.99 -3.80 10.85
CA LEU A 232 1.05 -3.26 9.50
C LEU A 232 2.23 -3.89 8.79
N ASN A 233 1.97 -4.66 7.74
CA ASN A 233 3.01 -5.12 6.82
C ASN A 233 3.11 -4.13 5.67
N VAL A 234 4.31 -3.65 5.40
CA VAL A 234 4.63 -2.80 4.27
C VAL A 234 5.35 -3.68 3.28
N ASP A 235 4.65 -4.07 2.22
CA ASP A 235 5.12 -5.04 1.25
C ASP A 235 4.66 -4.62 -0.14
N SER A 236 5.47 -4.84 -1.16
CA SER A 236 5.21 -4.40 -2.52
C SER A 236 5.43 -5.55 -3.49
N SER A 237 4.36 -6.05 -4.06
CA SER A 237 4.42 -7.11 -5.08
C SER A 237 4.74 -6.58 -6.48
N ASN A 238 4.58 -5.25 -6.75
CA ASN A 238 4.75 -4.70 -8.09
C ASN A 238 5.02 -3.18 -8.10
N CYS A 239 5.82 -2.71 -9.05
CA CYS A 239 6.27 -1.31 -9.13
C CYS A 239 5.19 -0.29 -9.56
N ASN A 240 3.99 -0.71 -9.98
CA ASN A 240 2.98 0.13 -10.61
C ASN A 240 1.62 0.13 -9.91
N GLU A 241 1.53 -0.36 -8.68
CA GLU A 241 0.24 -0.55 -8.04
C GLU A 241 -0.03 0.45 -6.91
N VAL A 242 -1.29 0.91 -6.85
CA VAL A 242 -1.80 1.75 -5.77
C VAL A 242 -1.84 0.93 -4.48
N ALA A 243 -1.38 1.50 -3.37
CA ALA A 243 -1.42 0.84 -2.08
C ALA A 243 -2.84 0.38 -1.73
N ASN A 244 -3.05 -0.92 -1.59
CA ASN A 244 -4.30 -1.52 -1.18
C ASN A 244 -4.25 -1.91 0.30
N LEU A 245 -5.29 -1.51 1.03
CA LEU A 245 -5.46 -1.91 2.41
C LEU A 245 -6.16 -3.28 2.45
N LEU A 246 -5.44 -4.34 2.76
CA LEU A 246 -6.01 -5.65 3.01
C LEU A 246 -6.42 -5.77 4.47
N ARG A 247 -7.72 -5.98 4.71
CA ARG A 247 -8.26 -6.23 6.04
C ARG A 247 -8.37 -7.73 6.26
N THR A 248 -7.67 -8.27 7.24
CA THR A 248 -7.92 -9.64 7.73
C THR A 248 -8.96 -9.63 8.84
N THR A 249 -9.85 -10.62 8.83
CA THR A 249 -11.09 -10.65 9.63
C THR A 249 -10.93 -11.11 11.07
N SER A 250 -9.73 -11.40 11.52
CA SER A 250 -9.50 -11.81 12.91
C SER A 250 -8.37 -10.97 13.53
N SER A 251 -8.77 -10.09 14.43
CA SER A 251 -7.86 -9.30 15.27
C SER A 251 -7.11 -8.18 14.55
N GLN A 252 -7.82 -7.15 14.07
CA GLN A 252 -7.29 -5.80 13.74
C GLN A 252 -5.88 -5.76 13.09
N VAL A 253 -5.60 -6.68 12.20
CA VAL A 253 -4.37 -6.68 11.41
C VAL A 253 -4.65 -5.90 10.13
N PHE A 254 -3.94 -4.80 9.93
CA PHE A 254 -3.96 -4.04 8.68
C PHE A 254 -2.72 -4.44 7.89
N VAL A 255 -2.91 -5.01 6.72
CA VAL A 255 -1.84 -5.27 5.77
C VAL A 255 -1.99 -4.23 4.65
N PHE A 256 -1.00 -3.38 4.49
CA PHE A 256 -0.87 -2.56 3.29
C PHE A 256 -0.03 -3.36 2.30
N GLN A 257 -0.67 -3.82 1.26
CA GLN A 257 0.00 -4.35 0.10
C GLN A 257 -0.12 -3.26 -0.98
N SER A 258 1.00 -2.70 -1.40
CA SER A 258 1.02 -1.87 -2.60
C SER A 258 0.95 -2.84 -3.78
N ASN A 259 -0.19 -2.93 -4.40
CA ASN A 259 -0.32 -3.66 -5.65
C ASN A 259 0.36 -2.92 -6.77
#